data_5815aff5810e3178eb19f14b8489c01b
#
_entry.id   5815aff5810e3178eb19f14b8489c01b
#
_cell.length_a   1.000
_cell.length_b   1.000
_cell.length_c   1.000
_cell.angle_alpha   90.00
_cell.angle_beta   90.00
_cell.angle_gamma   90.00
#
_symmetry.space_group_name_H-M   'P 1'
#
loop_
_entity.id
_entity.type
_entity.pdbx_description
1 polymer ?
#
loop_
_entity_poly.entity_id
_entity_poly.type
_entity_poly.pdbx_seq_one_letter_code
_entity_poly.pdbx_strand_id
1 'polypeptide(L)'
;MQEYVVDLSHAASWADFIAAFNEGFVRPVGGGRWDGNLDAFNDYLWWPDEHPYRLVVRGWQSCAAAVNRHKTWDGRPVLEVIAEIFRENPQAEVILPETGTASDPGSDSGLRA
;
A
#
# COMPACT_ATOMS: atom_id res chain seq x y z
N MET A 1 11.05 -5.29 -14.54
CA MET A 1 9.83 -5.32 -13.72
C MET A 1 9.30 -3.91 -13.56
N GLN A 2 8.01 -3.73 -13.85
CA GLN A 2 7.35 -2.44 -13.69
C GLN A 2 7.29 -2.06 -12.23
N GLU A 3 7.48 -0.78 -11.94
CA GLU A 3 7.48 -0.30 -10.55
C GLU A 3 6.56 0.90 -10.40
N TYR A 4 5.78 0.91 -9.31
CA TYR A 4 4.91 2.02 -8.93
C TYR A 4 5.28 2.49 -7.54
N VAL A 5 5.19 3.79 -7.30
CA VAL A 5 5.54 4.36 -5.99
C VAL A 5 4.35 5.15 -5.47
N VAL A 6 3.91 4.79 -4.27
CA VAL A 6 2.86 5.50 -3.54
C VAL A 6 3.50 6.13 -2.31
N ASP A 7 3.34 7.44 -2.15
CA ASP A 7 3.95 8.17 -1.03
C ASP A 7 2.88 8.56 -0.03
N LEU A 8 2.91 7.89 1.13
CA LEU A 8 1.96 8.15 2.23
C LEU A 8 2.58 9.01 3.32
N SER A 9 3.76 9.58 3.10
CA SER A 9 4.50 10.25 4.18
C SER A 9 3.75 11.46 4.74
N HIS A 10 2.84 12.05 3.98
CA HIS A 10 2.04 13.18 4.43
C HIS A 10 0.56 12.84 4.64
N ALA A 11 0.21 11.56 4.59
CA ALA A 11 -1.17 11.15 4.76
C ALA A 11 -1.58 11.28 6.23
N ALA A 12 -2.62 12.07 6.49
CA ALA A 12 -3.12 12.31 7.84
C ALA A 12 -4.54 11.75 8.02
N SER A 13 -5.07 11.04 7.03
CA SER A 13 -6.43 10.52 7.07
C SER A 13 -6.59 9.42 6.02
N TRP A 14 -7.70 8.70 6.12
CA TRP A 14 -8.07 7.71 5.09
C TRP A 14 -8.25 8.38 3.73
N ALA A 15 -8.83 9.59 3.70
CA ALA A 15 -9.00 10.32 2.45
C ALA A 15 -7.65 10.62 1.79
N ASP A 16 -6.64 10.97 2.60
CA ASP A 16 -5.30 11.20 2.08
C ASP A 16 -4.67 9.93 1.52
N PHE A 17 -4.91 8.80 2.19
CA PHE A 17 -4.46 7.49 1.72
C PHE A 17 -5.05 7.19 0.33
N ILE A 18 -6.37 7.41 0.20
CA ILE A 18 -7.05 7.20 -1.09
C ILE A 18 -6.42 8.09 -2.17
N ALA A 19 -6.19 9.35 -1.85
CA ALA A 19 -5.61 10.28 -2.82
C ALA A 19 -4.21 9.85 -3.26
N ALA A 20 -3.39 9.39 -2.30
CA ALA A 20 -2.03 8.95 -2.61
C ALA A 20 -2.02 7.72 -3.49
N PHE A 21 -2.91 6.76 -3.23
CA PHE A 21 -3.00 5.56 -4.07
C PHE A 21 -3.52 5.88 -5.46
N ASN A 22 -4.46 6.81 -5.57
CA ASN A 22 -4.92 7.27 -6.88
C ASN A 22 -3.77 7.87 -7.69
N GLU A 23 -2.97 8.71 -7.04
CA GLU A 23 -1.89 9.40 -7.72
C GLU A 23 -0.78 8.45 -8.14
N GLY A 24 -0.38 7.54 -7.25
CA GLY A 24 0.82 6.72 -7.46
C GLY A 24 0.56 5.38 -8.13
N PHE A 25 -0.67 4.88 -8.10
CA PHE A 25 -0.93 3.54 -8.61
C PHE A 25 -2.15 3.48 -9.51
N VAL A 26 -3.33 3.91 -9.02
CA VAL A 26 -4.58 3.69 -9.74
C VAL A 26 -4.57 4.43 -11.07
N ARG A 27 -4.20 5.71 -11.06
CA ARG A 27 -4.13 6.50 -12.28
C ARG A 27 -3.06 6.00 -13.25
N PRO A 28 -1.82 5.71 -12.78
CA PRO A 28 -0.81 5.18 -13.69
C PRO A 28 -1.19 3.89 -14.40
N VAL A 29 -2.00 3.03 -13.76
CA VAL A 29 -2.42 1.78 -14.42
C VAL A 29 -3.70 1.96 -15.25
N GLY A 30 -4.19 3.20 -15.36
CA GLY A 30 -5.36 3.47 -16.18
C GLY A 30 -6.69 3.26 -15.48
N GLY A 31 -6.70 3.20 -14.17
CA GLY A 31 -7.88 2.86 -13.40
C GLY A 31 -8.85 3.99 -13.12
N GLY A 32 -8.52 5.20 -13.53
CA GLY A 32 -9.37 6.35 -13.28
C GLY A 32 -9.27 6.80 -11.84
N ARG A 33 -10.28 6.51 -11.02
CA ARG A 33 -10.29 6.98 -9.64
C ARG A 33 -10.87 5.92 -8.70
N TRP A 34 -10.09 5.58 -7.68
CA TRP A 34 -10.53 4.69 -6.60
C TRP A 34 -11.17 5.54 -5.50
N ASP A 35 -12.29 5.07 -4.97
CA ASP A 35 -13.08 5.82 -3.96
C ASP A 35 -12.95 5.26 -2.55
N GLY A 36 -12.06 4.28 -2.34
CA GLY A 36 -11.87 3.68 -1.03
C GLY A 36 -12.58 2.34 -0.84
N ASN A 37 -13.26 1.85 -1.85
CA ASN A 37 -13.91 0.53 -1.78
C ASN A 37 -12.83 -0.56 -1.77
N LEU A 38 -12.85 -1.42 -0.73
CA LEU A 38 -11.79 -2.42 -0.55
C LEU A 38 -11.86 -3.54 -1.59
N ASP A 39 -13.05 -3.90 -2.05
CA ASP A 39 -13.17 -4.88 -3.13
C ASP A 39 -12.55 -4.35 -4.42
N ALA A 40 -12.81 -3.07 -4.72
CA ALA A 40 -12.21 -2.43 -5.88
C ALA A 40 -10.70 -2.34 -5.74
N PHE A 41 -10.20 -2.10 -4.52
CA PHE A 41 -8.76 -2.06 -4.27
C PHE A 41 -8.10 -3.37 -4.67
N ASN A 42 -8.70 -4.48 -4.26
CA ASN A 42 -8.22 -5.82 -4.63
C ASN A 42 -8.17 -5.97 -6.15
N ASP A 43 -9.21 -5.50 -6.84
CA ASP A 43 -9.26 -5.61 -8.30
C ASP A 43 -8.18 -4.78 -8.97
N TYR A 44 -7.91 -3.56 -8.49
CA TYR A 44 -6.88 -2.70 -9.08
C TYR A 44 -5.50 -3.33 -9.02
N LEU A 45 -5.23 -4.21 -8.04
CA LEU A 45 -3.93 -4.87 -7.96
C LEU A 45 -3.68 -5.82 -9.14
N TRP A 46 -4.71 -6.16 -9.91
CA TRP A 46 -4.59 -6.98 -11.11
C TRP A 46 -4.53 -6.16 -12.41
N TRP A 47 -4.68 -4.82 -12.32
CA TRP A 47 -4.76 -3.97 -13.50
C TRP A 47 -3.45 -3.81 -14.26
N PRO A 48 -2.25 -3.81 -13.63
CA PRO A 48 -1.02 -3.70 -14.42
C PRO A 48 -0.91 -4.82 -15.44
N ASP A 49 -0.47 -4.46 -16.65
CA ASP A 49 -0.34 -5.44 -17.73
C ASP A 49 0.76 -6.44 -17.47
N GLU A 50 1.81 -6.01 -16.74
CA GLU A 50 2.97 -6.85 -16.46
C GLU A 50 2.90 -7.40 -15.03
N HIS A 51 3.01 -8.71 -14.89
CA HIS A 51 3.06 -9.38 -13.59
C HIS A 51 4.28 -10.29 -13.53
N PRO A 52 4.96 -10.38 -12.39
CA PRO A 52 4.75 -9.54 -11.21
C PRO A 52 5.25 -8.11 -11.45
N TYR A 53 4.80 -7.21 -10.62
CA TYR A 53 5.26 -5.83 -10.64
C TYR A 53 5.61 -5.42 -9.21
N ARG A 54 6.33 -4.29 -9.06
CA ARG A 54 6.75 -3.81 -7.74
C ARG A 54 5.92 -2.59 -7.34
N LEU A 55 5.42 -2.63 -6.11
CA LEU A 55 4.65 -1.52 -5.54
C LEU A 55 5.37 -1.05 -4.28
N VAL A 56 6.02 0.10 -4.38
CA VAL A 56 6.74 0.70 -3.25
C VAL A 56 5.80 1.66 -2.55
N VAL A 57 5.53 1.40 -1.26
CA VAL A 57 4.60 2.21 -0.48
C VAL A 57 5.39 2.88 0.64
N ARG A 58 5.68 4.17 0.45
CA ARG A 58 6.47 4.94 1.41
C ARG A 58 5.58 5.53 2.47
N GLY A 59 6.09 5.63 3.70
CA GLY A 59 5.37 6.31 4.77
C GLY A 59 4.29 5.49 5.42
N TRP A 60 4.26 4.18 5.18
CA TRP A 60 3.24 3.29 5.77
C TRP A 60 3.22 3.42 7.30
N GLN A 61 4.40 3.32 7.92
CA GLN A 61 4.49 3.36 9.37
C GLN A 61 4.12 4.74 9.92
N SER A 62 4.58 5.80 9.25
CA SER A 62 4.36 7.15 9.76
C SER A 62 2.91 7.59 9.65
N CYS A 63 2.14 7.07 8.69
CA CYS A 63 0.74 7.45 8.54
C CYS A 63 -0.22 6.52 9.29
N ALA A 64 0.29 5.41 9.83
CA ALA A 64 -0.58 4.32 10.30
C ALA A 64 -1.56 4.77 11.37
N ALA A 65 -1.09 5.51 12.39
CA ALA A 65 -1.97 5.92 13.48
C ALA A 65 -3.12 6.79 12.98
N ALA A 66 -2.81 7.73 12.08
CA ALA A 66 -3.82 8.65 11.55
C ALA A 66 -4.81 7.93 10.62
N VAL A 67 -4.30 7.12 9.71
CA VAL A 67 -5.15 6.44 8.72
C VAL A 67 -6.00 5.37 9.39
N ASN A 68 -5.47 4.68 10.40
CA ASN A 68 -6.19 3.63 11.11
C ASN A 68 -7.32 4.14 12.00
N ARG A 69 -7.48 5.46 12.14
CA ARG A 69 -8.69 6.00 12.73
C ARG A 69 -9.93 5.65 11.91
N HIS A 70 -9.75 5.41 10.62
CA HIS A 70 -10.81 4.87 9.78
C HIS A 70 -10.90 3.37 10.02
N LYS A 71 -12.08 2.89 10.40
CA LYS A 71 -12.30 1.46 10.65
C LYS A 71 -13.17 0.89 9.56
N THR A 72 -12.98 -0.40 9.29
CA THR A 72 -13.86 -1.12 8.37
C THR A 72 -15.19 -1.36 9.06
N TRP A 73 -16.18 -1.85 8.31
CA TRP A 73 -17.52 -2.06 8.85
C TRP A 73 -17.52 -3.01 10.06
N ASP A 74 -16.53 -3.90 10.15
CA ASP A 74 -16.41 -4.85 11.26
C ASP A 74 -15.48 -4.33 12.36
N GLY A 75 -15.10 -3.05 12.33
CA GLY A 75 -14.33 -2.41 13.38
C GLY A 75 -12.83 -2.59 13.33
N ARG A 76 -12.29 -3.14 12.26
CA ARG A 76 -10.85 -3.36 12.14
C ARG A 76 -10.15 -2.10 11.64
N PRO A 77 -8.91 -1.84 12.11
CA PRO A 77 -8.12 -0.75 11.52
C PRO A 77 -7.95 -0.99 10.01
N VAL A 78 -8.18 0.05 9.21
CA VAL A 78 -8.26 -0.14 7.76
C VAL A 78 -6.94 -0.65 7.16
N LEU A 79 -5.79 -0.20 7.70
CA LEU A 79 -4.50 -0.67 7.16
C LEU A 79 -4.24 -2.14 7.44
N GLU A 80 -4.86 -2.69 8.47
CA GLU A 80 -4.76 -4.13 8.71
C GLU A 80 -5.40 -4.91 7.57
N VAL A 81 -6.56 -4.44 7.11
CA VAL A 81 -7.25 -5.08 6.01
C VAL A 81 -6.50 -4.88 4.69
N ILE A 82 -5.97 -3.67 4.47
CA ILE A 82 -5.15 -3.40 3.29
C ILE A 82 -3.94 -4.35 3.25
N ALA A 83 -3.28 -4.55 4.40
CA ALA A 83 -2.13 -5.45 4.46
C ALA A 83 -2.51 -6.89 4.11
N GLU A 84 -3.70 -7.33 4.55
CA GLU A 84 -4.18 -8.65 4.18
C GLU A 84 -4.42 -8.77 2.67
N ILE A 85 -5.00 -7.74 2.07
CA ILE A 85 -5.22 -7.71 0.62
C ILE A 85 -3.90 -7.82 -0.12
N PHE A 86 -2.87 -7.11 0.34
CA PHE A 86 -1.54 -7.23 -0.25
C PHE A 86 -1.04 -8.68 -0.20
N ARG A 87 -1.20 -9.33 0.96
CA ARG A 87 -0.72 -10.71 1.13
C ARG A 87 -1.47 -11.69 0.22
N GLU A 88 -2.71 -11.38 -0.10
CA GLU A 88 -3.53 -12.24 -0.96
C GLU A 88 -3.28 -12.00 -2.44
N ASN A 89 -2.44 -11.03 -2.79
CA ASN A 89 -2.17 -10.65 -4.17
C ASN A 89 -0.68 -10.65 -4.45
N PRO A 90 -0.05 -11.84 -4.51
CA PRO A 90 1.42 -11.93 -4.64
C PRO A 90 1.95 -11.42 -5.97
N GLN A 91 1.10 -11.20 -6.98
CA GLN A 91 1.54 -10.58 -8.22
C GLN A 91 2.03 -9.14 -7.99
N ALA A 92 1.59 -8.50 -6.91
CA ALA A 92 2.09 -7.21 -6.48
C ALA A 92 3.18 -7.44 -5.42
N GLU A 93 4.43 -7.16 -5.79
CA GLU A 93 5.53 -7.25 -4.84
C GLU A 93 5.56 -5.93 -4.05
N VAL A 94 4.94 -5.95 -2.88
CA VAL A 94 4.78 -4.75 -2.05
C VAL A 94 6.00 -4.55 -1.18
N ILE A 95 6.58 -3.35 -1.24
CA ILE A 95 7.75 -2.98 -0.45
C ILE A 95 7.37 -1.82 0.46
N LEU A 96 7.61 -1.99 1.77
CA LEU A 96 7.34 -0.98 2.79
C LEU A 96 8.68 -0.58 3.41
N PRO A 97 9.40 0.37 2.78
CA PRO A 97 10.80 0.63 3.15
C PRO A 97 10.99 1.01 4.61
N GLU A 98 10.04 1.73 5.19
CA GLU A 98 10.18 2.23 6.56
C GLU A 98 9.93 1.17 7.63
N THR A 99 9.35 0.04 7.28
CA THR A 99 9.10 -1.03 8.25
C THR A 99 10.30 -1.95 8.38
N GLY A 100 11.29 -1.74 7.62
CA GLY A 100 12.49 -2.53 7.57
C GLY A 100 12.18 -3.91 7.04
N THR A 101 12.70 -4.35 6.79
CA THR A 101 12.34 -5.63 6.38
C THR A 101 13.36 -6.57 6.92
N ALA A 102 13.27 -5.53 7.50
CA ALA A 102 13.79 -5.83 7.99
C ALA A 102 14.46 -5.81 8.39
N SER A 103 14.49 -5.76 8.15
CA SER A 103 15.07 -5.70 8.67
C SER A 103 15.62 -5.55 8.81
N ASP A 104 16.01 -5.68 8.59
CA ASP A 104 16.53 -5.49 9.05
C ASP A 104 17.00 -5.32 9.18
N PRO A 105 17.66 -5.33 9.03
CA PRO A 105 18.12 -5.15 9.50
C PRO A 105 18.21 -5.14 9.58
N GLY A 106 18.78 -5.23 9.14
CA GLY A 106 18.83 -5.16 9.62
C GLY A 106 18.67 -5.22 9.34
N SER A 107 19.00 -5.52 8.93
CA SER A 107 18.82 -5.49 9.14
C SER A 107 18.74 -5.58 8.86
N ASP A 108 19.25 -5.68 8.21
CA ASP A 108 19.22 -5.65 8.35
C ASP A 108 19.23 -5.70 8.25
N SER A 109 19.98 -6.01 7.97
CA SER A 109 19.90 -5.98 8.31
C SER A 109 19.80 -6.15 8.29
N GLY A 110 20.46 -6.26 7.88
CA GLY A 110 20.26 -6.49 8.20
C GLY A 110 20.17 -6.52 7.90
N LEU A 111 20.48 -6.67 7.24
CA LEU A 111 20.19 -6.66 7.42
C LEU A 111 20.21 -6.60 7.59
N ARG A 112 20.69 -6.60 7.39
CA ARG A 112 20.56 -6.61 7.89
C ARG A 112 20.47 -6.60 8.47
N ALA A 113 20.99 -6.67 8.02
CA ALA A 113 20.80 -6.77 8.79
C ALA A 113 20.51 -6.94 9.02
#